data_30476c6f979f232eb42124f712a85b7e
#
_entry.id   30476c6f979f232eb42124f712a85b7e
#
_cell.length_a   1.000
_cell.length_b   1.000
_cell.length_c   1.000
_cell.angle_alpha   90.00
_cell.angle_beta   90.00
_cell.angle_gamma   90.00
#
_symmetry.space_group_name_H-M   'P 1'
#
loop_
_entity.id
_entity.type
_entity.pdbx_description
1 polymer ?
#
loop_
_entity_poly.entity_id
_entity_poly.type
_entity_poly.pdbx_seq_one_letter_code
_entity_poly.pdbx_strand_id
1 'polypeptide(L)'
;RQRQMCIRDREQTGGNTDTVEEMKLWLLKQKQTQQWDSPVATADAVYALLCQGSNLLESKGDVRITLGDKVLETFSPAKTTVPGLGYVKEVFAQGSPEVKAKSVTVEKRDAGIAWGAVYTQFLSPISDVKQQGGALNIEKKLFVERISADGQKSLQPLTEVAQLFVGDKIVSRLTARLDRAMDFVQLKDQRGACFEPENSLSGYRWNNGVGYYAEVEDAGTNFFFDHLGKGVYVLEHSYRVARGGTYETGLATVQCAYAPEYASHSAGGTVIIK
;
A
#
# COMPACT_ATOMS: atom_id res chain seq x y z
N ARG A 1 -15.91 -6.50 -17.89
CA ARG A 1 -16.40 -7.02 -19.17
C ARG A 1 -17.26 -5.98 -19.93
N GLN A 2 -18.32 -5.44 -19.32
CA GLN A 2 -19.20 -4.45 -20.00
C GLN A 2 -18.44 -3.22 -20.54
N ARG A 3 -17.50 -2.64 -19.79
CA ARG A 3 -16.72 -1.48 -20.23
C ARG A 3 -15.69 -1.81 -21.32
N GLN A 4 -15.14 -3.02 -21.32
CA GLN A 4 -14.25 -3.51 -22.39
C GLN A 4 -15.01 -3.62 -23.72
N MET A 5 -16.24 -4.14 -23.68
CA MET A 5 -17.13 -4.16 -24.86
C MET A 5 -17.46 -2.72 -25.31
N CYS A 6 -17.72 -1.80 -24.40
CA CYS A 6 -18.01 -0.40 -24.74
C CYS A 6 -16.85 0.33 -25.44
N ILE A 7 -15.59 0.02 -25.13
CA ILE A 7 -14.42 0.59 -25.82
C ILE A 7 -14.49 0.16 -27.29
N ARG A 8 -14.62 -1.14 -27.55
CA ARG A 8 -14.68 -1.72 -28.89
C ARG A 8 -15.87 -1.19 -29.70
N ASP A 9 -17.05 -1.17 -29.11
CA ASP A 9 -18.27 -0.76 -29.78
C ASP A 9 -18.26 0.73 -30.17
N ARG A 10 -17.79 1.60 -29.27
CA ARG A 10 -17.70 3.05 -29.54
C ARG A 10 -16.69 3.40 -30.61
N GLU A 11 -15.63 2.64 -30.74
CA GLU A 11 -14.63 2.87 -31.76
C GLU A 11 -15.10 2.38 -33.12
N GLN A 12 -15.83 1.26 -33.17
CA GLN A 12 -16.45 0.74 -34.41
C GLN A 12 -17.62 1.58 -34.90
N THR A 13 -18.36 2.24 -34.00
CA THR A 13 -19.51 3.08 -34.35
C THR A 13 -19.16 4.53 -34.64
N GLY A 14 -17.92 4.89 -34.52
CA GLY A 14 -17.36 6.18 -34.94
C GLY A 14 -17.74 7.36 -34.02
N GLY A 15 -16.82 7.90 -33.25
CA GLY A 15 -16.99 9.25 -32.94
C GLY A 15 -16.73 9.83 -31.57
N ASN A 16 -16.15 9.15 -30.59
CA ASN A 16 -15.69 9.87 -29.40
C ASN A 16 -14.35 9.32 -28.92
N THR A 17 -13.29 9.73 -29.60
CA THR A 17 -11.91 9.33 -29.33
C THR A 17 -11.50 9.64 -27.88
N ASP A 18 -11.88 10.82 -27.36
CA ASP A 18 -11.53 11.25 -26.00
C ASP A 18 -12.16 10.31 -24.94
N THR A 19 -13.43 9.94 -25.13
CA THR A 19 -14.08 8.99 -24.21
C THR A 19 -13.42 7.60 -24.26
N VAL A 20 -13.00 7.15 -25.45
CA VAL A 20 -12.28 5.88 -25.60
C VAL A 20 -10.96 5.91 -24.85
N GLU A 21 -10.18 6.97 -24.98
CA GLU A 21 -8.91 7.14 -24.26
C GLU A 21 -9.11 7.23 -22.73
N GLU A 22 -10.14 7.94 -22.26
CA GLU A 22 -10.50 7.96 -20.83
C GLU A 22 -10.88 6.57 -20.31
N MET A 23 -11.60 5.78 -21.10
CA MET A 23 -11.96 4.40 -20.73
C MET A 23 -10.73 3.48 -20.69
N LYS A 24 -9.76 3.65 -21.60
CA LYS A 24 -8.49 2.93 -21.57
C LYS A 24 -7.66 3.27 -20.33
N LEU A 25 -7.55 4.55 -19.99
CA LEU A 25 -6.87 5.00 -18.77
C LEU A 25 -7.54 4.42 -17.52
N TRP A 26 -8.88 4.37 -17.51
CA TRP A 26 -9.61 3.74 -16.43
C TRP A 26 -9.28 2.24 -16.32
N LEU A 27 -9.24 1.53 -17.46
CA LEU A 27 -8.94 0.10 -17.49
C LEU A 27 -7.52 -0.19 -16.96
N LEU A 28 -6.53 0.63 -17.34
CA LEU A 28 -5.16 0.56 -16.82
C LEU A 28 -5.11 0.81 -15.30
N LYS A 29 -5.84 1.81 -14.81
CA LYS A 29 -5.92 2.10 -13.36
C LYS A 29 -6.54 0.95 -12.58
N GLN A 30 -7.55 0.26 -13.14
CA GLN A 30 -8.11 -0.94 -12.49
C GLN A 30 -7.07 -2.05 -12.40
N LYS A 31 -6.27 -2.26 -13.46
CA LYS A 31 -5.24 -3.31 -13.49
C LYS A 31 -4.14 -3.09 -12.44
N GLN A 32 -3.88 -1.87 -12.01
CA GLN A 32 -2.89 -1.59 -10.98
C GLN A 32 -3.22 -2.26 -9.64
N THR A 33 -4.50 -2.26 -9.25
CA THR A 33 -4.94 -2.75 -7.93
C THR A 33 -5.79 -4.01 -7.97
N GLN A 34 -6.20 -4.47 -9.16
CA GLN A 34 -7.07 -5.63 -9.35
C GLN A 34 -6.57 -6.53 -10.47
N GLN A 35 -6.82 -7.81 -10.36
CA GLN A 35 -6.67 -8.76 -11.47
C GLN A 35 -7.97 -8.87 -12.27
N TRP A 36 -7.88 -9.30 -13.52
CA TRP A 36 -9.05 -9.64 -14.32
C TRP A 36 -9.49 -11.07 -14.03
N ASP A 37 -10.80 -11.28 -13.88
CA ASP A 37 -11.39 -12.52 -13.35
C ASP A 37 -11.13 -13.78 -14.19
N SER A 38 -10.74 -13.63 -15.47
CA SER A 38 -10.52 -14.76 -16.33
C SER A 38 -9.52 -14.47 -17.46
N PRO A 39 -8.91 -15.51 -18.06
CA PRO A 39 -8.07 -15.36 -19.25
C PRO A 39 -8.78 -14.67 -20.42
N VAL A 40 -10.09 -14.91 -20.60
CA VAL A 40 -10.89 -14.26 -21.64
C VAL A 40 -11.03 -12.76 -21.36
N ALA A 41 -11.34 -12.37 -20.10
CA ALA A 41 -11.39 -10.97 -19.71
C ALA A 41 -10.04 -10.29 -19.88
N THR A 42 -8.94 -10.99 -19.59
CA THR A 42 -7.57 -10.51 -19.83
C THR A 42 -7.31 -10.27 -21.32
N ALA A 43 -7.65 -11.23 -22.19
CA ALA A 43 -7.48 -11.10 -23.64
C ALA A 43 -8.31 -9.93 -24.21
N ASP A 44 -9.57 -9.80 -23.79
CA ASP A 44 -10.44 -8.69 -24.19
C ASP A 44 -9.88 -7.33 -23.74
N ALA A 45 -9.33 -7.25 -22.53
CA ALA A 45 -8.74 -6.02 -22.02
C ALA A 45 -7.45 -5.64 -22.77
N VAL A 46 -6.58 -6.62 -23.03
CA VAL A 46 -5.35 -6.42 -23.81
C VAL A 46 -5.71 -5.97 -25.24
N TYR A 47 -6.68 -6.62 -25.87
CA TYR A 47 -7.17 -6.24 -27.20
C TYR A 47 -7.70 -4.79 -27.20
N ALA A 48 -8.54 -4.42 -26.22
CA ALA A 48 -9.09 -3.07 -26.11
C ALA A 48 -8.00 -2.00 -25.90
N LEU A 49 -6.92 -2.34 -25.20
CA LEU A 49 -5.82 -1.41 -24.95
C LEU A 49 -4.86 -1.23 -26.13
N LEU A 50 -4.58 -2.32 -26.87
CA LEU A 50 -3.49 -2.34 -27.85
C LEU A 50 -4.00 -2.24 -29.30
N CYS A 51 -5.18 -2.75 -29.59
CA CYS A 51 -5.67 -2.85 -30.98
C CYS A 51 -6.64 -1.72 -31.35
N GLN A 52 -6.91 -0.80 -30.42
CA GLN A 52 -7.93 0.23 -30.61
C GLN A 52 -7.40 1.59 -30.18
N GLY A 53 -7.77 2.67 -30.91
CA GLY A 53 -7.38 4.06 -30.61
C GLY A 53 -5.89 4.35 -30.79
N SER A 54 -5.35 5.22 -29.93
CA SER A 54 -3.93 5.59 -29.96
C SER A 54 -3.05 4.38 -29.66
N ASN A 55 -1.98 4.20 -30.40
CA ASN A 55 -1.03 3.13 -30.19
C ASN A 55 -0.18 3.40 -28.93
N LEU A 56 -0.52 2.77 -27.82
CA LEU A 56 0.19 2.92 -26.56
C LEU A 56 1.65 2.40 -26.63
N LEU A 57 1.98 1.60 -27.63
CA LEU A 57 3.32 1.06 -27.88
C LEU A 57 4.18 1.96 -28.77
N GLU A 58 3.65 3.06 -29.30
CA GLU A 58 4.42 4.03 -30.10
C GLU A 58 5.47 4.80 -29.32
N SER A 59 5.35 4.86 -27.98
CA SER A 59 6.31 5.56 -27.16
C SER A 59 7.71 4.96 -27.33
N LYS A 60 8.64 5.78 -27.76
CA LYS A 60 10.07 5.44 -27.80
C LYS A 60 10.71 5.55 -26.41
N GLY A 61 9.94 5.96 -25.40
CA GLY A 61 10.42 6.14 -24.05
C GLY A 61 11.30 7.37 -23.86
N ASP A 62 11.18 8.38 -24.73
CA ASP A 62 11.95 9.62 -24.60
C ASP A 62 11.40 10.48 -23.46
N VAL A 63 11.93 10.21 -22.28
CA VAL A 63 11.60 10.92 -21.05
C VAL A 63 12.87 11.55 -20.48
N ARG A 64 12.80 12.83 -20.20
CA ARG A 64 13.85 13.56 -19.48
C ARG A 64 13.40 13.74 -18.03
N ILE A 65 14.22 13.27 -17.09
CA ILE A 65 13.99 13.44 -15.66
C ILE A 65 15.08 14.35 -15.11
N THR A 66 14.68 15.43 -14.47
CA THR A 66 15.61 16.35 -13.81
C THR A 66 15.41 16.25 -12.30
N LEU A 67 16.48 15.90 -11.59
CA LEU A 67 16.51 15.76 -10.14
C LEU A 67 17.58 16.69 -9.58
N GLY A 68 17.17 17.85 -9.07
CA GLY A 68 18.12 18.92 -8.74
C GLY A 68 18.89 19.36 -9.98
N ASP A 69 20.22 19.29 -9.93
CA ASP A 69 21.11 19.64 -11.04
C ASP A 69 21.39 18.46 -12.01
N LYS A 70 20.94 17.26 -11.64
CA LYS A 70 21.19 16.06 -12.45
C LYS A 70 20.06 15.82 -13.45
N VAL A 71 20.46 15.62 -14.69
CA VAL A 71 19.56 15.25 -15.78
C VAL A 71 19.75 13.78 -16.12
N LEU A 72 18.63 13.05 -16.14
CA LEU A 72 18.55 11.66 -16.57
C LEU A 72 17.75 11.60 -17.87
N GLU A 73 18.35 11.07 -18.90
CA GLU A 73 17.68 10.81 -20.18
C GLU A 73 17.47 9.30 -20.32
N THR A 74 16.21 8.91 -20.51
CA THR A 74 15.84 7.49 -20.55
C THR A 74 16.07 6.86 -21.93
N PHE A 75 16.14 7.68 -22.97
CA PHE A 75 16.36 7.23 -24.35
C PHE A 75 17.84 6.97 -24.65
N SER A 76 18.50 6.15 -23.83
CA SER A 76 19.82 5.65 -24.14
C SER A 76 19.80 4.12 -24.09
N PRO A 77 20.08 3.42 -25.20
CA PRO A 77 20.13 1.95 -25.22
C PRO A 77 21.06 1.36 -24.16
N ALA A 78 22.09 2.09 -23.75
CA ALA A 78 23.05 1.68 -22.73
C ALA A 78 22.52 1.77 -21.29
N LYS A 79 21.41 2.49 -21.06
CA LYS A 79 20.84 2.71 -19.72
C LYS A 79 19.56 1.93 -19.45
N THR A 80 19.04 1.22 -20.44
CA THR A 80 17.80 0.45 -20.28
C THR A 80 18.06 -0.78 -19.42
N THR A 81 17.47 -0.83 -18.24
CA THR A 81 17.64 -1.95 -17.28
C THR A 81 17.08 -3.26 -17.83
N VAL A 82 16.03 -3.16 -18.68
CA VAL A 82 15.46 -4.30 -19.40
C VAL A 82 15.35 -3.93 -20.87
N PRO A 83 16.20 -4.49 -21.76
CA PRO A 83 16.15 -4.25 -23.19
C PRO A 83 14.74 -4.58 -23.76
N GLY A 84 14.22 -3.68 -24.59
CA GLY A 84 12.91 -3.82 -25.24
C GLY A 84 11.70 -3.33 -24.43
N LEU A 85 11.84 -3.10 -23.12
CA LEU A 85 10.75 -2.59 -22.29
C LEU A 85 10.89 -1.10 -21.93
N GLY A 86 12.03 -0.47 -22.25
CA GLY A 86 12.28 0.94 -21.93
C GLY A 86 12.32 1.25 -20.42
N TYR A 87 12.57 0.23 -19.59
CA TYR A 87 12.62 0.40 -18.14
C TYR A 87 13.98 0.91 -17.69
N VAL A 88 13.97 2.04 -16.98
CA VAL A 88 15.17 2.65 -16.38
C VAL A 88 14.95 2.78 -14.88
N LYS A 89 15.94 2.33 -14.09
CA LYS A 89 15.98 2.48 -12.64
C LYS A 89 17.32 3.09 -12.24
N GLU A 90 17.25 4.21 -11.52
CA GLU A 90 18.42 4.86 -10.93
C GLU A 90 18.28 4.83 -9.40
N VAL A 91 19.38 4.55 -8.72
CA VAL A 91 19.45 4.52 -7.26
C VAL A 91 20.52 5.49 -6.80
N PHE A 92 20.17 6.39 -5.90
CA PHE A 92 21.07 7.38 -5.33
C PHE A 92 21.45 6.99 -3.91
N ALA A 93 22.74 6.90 -3.64
CA ALA A 93 23.25 6.55 -2.32
C ALA A 93 22.99 7.68 -1.30
N GLN A 94 22.92 7.30 -0.03
CA GLN A 94 22.86 8.26 1.06
C GLN A 94 24.04 9.25 0.98
N GLY A 95 23.74 10.56 1.08
CA GLY A 95 24.74 11.63 1.01
C GLY A 95 25.02 12.16 -0.39
N SER A 96 24.49 11.55 -1.45
CA SER A 96 24.58 12.13 -2.79
C SER A 96 23.78 13.44 -2.90
N PRO A 97 24.18 14.39 -3.76
CA PRO A 97 23.49 15.67 -3.95
C PRO A 97 22.03 15.50 -4.33
N GLU A 98 21.72 14.47 -5.11
CA GLU A 98 20.38 14.18 -5.63
C GLU A 98 19.40 13.85 -4.51
N VAL A 99 19.84 13.25 -3.40
CA VAL A 99 18.99 12.95 -2.24
C VAL A 99 18.47 14.21 -1.56
N LYS A 100 19.15 15.35 -1.75
CA LYS A 100 18.74 16.66 -1.22
C LYS A 100 17.86 17.46 -2.18
N ALA A 101 17.57 16.93 -3.37
CA ALA A 101 16.74 17.60 -4.35
C ALA A 101 15.32 17.81 -3.82
N LYS A 102 14.80 19.03 -3.97
CA LYS A 102 13.46 19.41 -3.49
C LYS A 102 12.36 19.15 -4.52
N SER A 103 12.75 18.89 -5.76
CA SER A 103 11.82 18.69 -6.87
C SER A 103 12.35 17.67 -7.86
N VAL A 104 11.42 16.95 -8.47
CA VAL A 104 11.64 16.09 -9.62
C VAL A 104 10.81 16.63 -10.76
N THR A 105 11.43 16.94 -11.89
CA THR A 105 10.74 17.36 -13.11
C THR A 105 10.82 16.23 -14.13
N VAL A 106 9.68 15.84 -14.66
CA VAL A 106 9.56 14.80 -15.68
C VAL A 106 8.99 15.43 -16.95
N GLU A 107 9.74 15.35 -18.03
CA GLU A 107 9.36 15.85 -19.34
C GLU A 107 9.26 14.69 -20.32
N LYS A 108 8.05 14.41 -20.82
CA LYS A 108 7.81 13.42 -21.88
C LYS A 108 7.90 14.13 -23.23
N ARG A 109 8.82 13.69 -24.11
CA ARG A 109 9.15 14.37 -25.38
C ARG A 109 8.55 13.72 -26.62
N ASP A 110 8.19 12.46 -26.53
CA ASP A 110 7.55 11.71 -27.61
C ASP A 110 6.08 11.42 -27.31
N ALA A 111 5.35 10.91 -28.29
CA ALA A 111 3.96 10.46 -28.13
C ALA A 111 3.86 9.22 -27.23
N GLY A 112 2.66 8.92 -26.74
CA GLY A 112 2.39 7.76 -25.92
C GLY A 112 2.50 8.03 -24.41
N ILE A 113 2.47 6.98 -23.60
CA ILE A 113 2.41 7.04 -22.14
C ILE A 113 3.73 6.54 -21.55
N ALA A 114 4.21 7.23 -20.50
CA ALA A 114 5.28 6.75 -19.65
C ALA A 114 4.82 6.70 -18.21
N TRP A 115 5.30 5.72 -17.47
CA TRP A 115 5.02 5.53 -16.04
C TRP A 115 6.31 5.68 -15.26
N GLY A 116 6.22 6.26 -14.08
CA GLY A 116 7.38 6.40 -13.21
C GLY A 116 6.98 6.58 -11.76
N ALA A 117 7.90 6.26 -10.86
CA ALA A 117 7.76 6.48 -9.43
C ALA A 117 9.09 6.95 -8.82
N VAL A 118 9.01 7.76 -7.80
CA VAL A 118 10.14 8.21 -6.99
C VAL A 118 9.96 7.68 -5.59
N TYR A 119 10.96 6.93 -5.12
CA TYR A 119 10.95 6.37 -3.77
C TYR A 119 12.05 7.04 -2.95
N THR A 120 11.70 7.44 -1.73
CA THR A 120 12.66 7.97 -0.75
C THR A 120 12.69 7.00 0.43
N GLN A 121 13.89 6.56 0.82
CA GLN A 121 14.11 5.75 2.01
C GLN A 121 14.95 6.53 3.02
N PHE A 122 14.52 6.54 4.26
CA PHE A 122 15.26 7.14 5.36
C PHE A 122 15.02 6.33 6.65
N LEU A 123 15.97 6.42 7.59
CA LEU A 123 15.83 5.85 8.92
C LEU A 123 15.31 6.92 9.88
N SER A 124 14.32 6.56 10.67
CA SER A 124 13.75 7.40 11.72
C SER A 124 13.39 6.53 12.93
N PRO A 125 13.48 7.02 14.16
CA PRO A 125 12.85 6.37 15.31
C PRO A 125 11.36 6.17 15.04
N ILE A 126 10.82 5.04 15.46
CA ILE A 126 9.40 4.72 15.25
C ILE A 126 8.48 5.75 15.89
N SER A 127 8.87 6.27 17.06
CA SER A 127 8.15 7.33 17.79
C SER A 127 7.94 8.61 16.97
N ASP A 128 8.86 8.92 16.05
CA ASP A 128 8.82 10.13 15.22
C ASP A 128 8.03 9.96 13.92
N VAL A 129 7.65 8.73 13.61
CA VAL A 129 6.90 8.41 12.38
C VAL A 129 5.46 8.90 12.51
N LYS A 130 5.07 9.79 11.60
CA LYS A 130 3.69 10.30 11.49
C LYS A 130 2.91 9.41 10.54
N GLN A 131 1.59 9.32 10.75
CA GLN A 131 0.72 8.60 9.84
C GLN A 131 0.84 9.14 8.42
N GLN A 132 0.98 8.25 7.44
CA GLN A 132 0.95 8.57 6.02
C GLN A 132 0.03 7.60 5.29
N GLY A 133 -0.80 8.13 4.40
CA GLY A 133 -1.71 7.33 3.59
C GLY A 133 -2.32 8.15 2.46
N GLY A 134 -3.05 7.47 1.59
CA GLY A 134 -3.70 8.03 0.42
C GLY A 134 -4.96 7.24 0.08
N ALA A 135 -5.02 6.66 -1.11
CA ALA A 135 -6.09 5.77 -1.56
C ALA A 135 -6.25 4.52 -0.67
N LEU A 136 -5.15 4.11 -0.05
CA LEU A 136 -5.07 3.11 1.00
C LEU A 136 -4.58 3.80 2.26
N ASN A 137 -5.24 3.58 3.39
CA ASN A 137 -4.91 4.22 4.65
C ASN A 137 -5.02 3.23 5.80
N ILE A 138 -4.15 3.33 6.81
CA ILE A 138 -4.15 2.51 8.02
C ILE A 138 -4.01 3.38 9.27
N GLU A 139 -4.83 3.09 10.26
CA GLU A 139 -4.73 3.65 11.61
C GLU A 139 -4.54 2.51 12.60
N LYS A 140 -3.61 2.67 13.54
CA LYS A 140 -3.39 1.75 14.66
C LYS A 140 -3.70 2.46 15.96
N LYS A 141 -4.58 1.87 16.76
CA LYS A 141 -4.88 2.31 18.12
C LYS A 141 -4.70 1.17 19.10
N LEU A 142 -4.03 1.45 20.20
CA LEU A 142 -3.85 0.50 21.29
C LEU A 142 -4.81 0.84 22.44
N PHE A 143 -5.44 -0.19 22.97
CA PHE A 143 -6.35 -0.10 24.10
C PHE A 143 -5.89 -1.06 25.19
N VAL A 144 -6.15 -0.71 26.44
CA VAL A 144 -5.99 -1.60 27.57
C VAL A 144 -7.35 -2.20 27.88
N GLU A 145 -7.45 -3.53 27.93
CA GLU A 145 -8.65 -4.22 28.40
C GLU A 145 -8.69 -4.17 29.92
N ARG A 146 -9.74 -3.59 30.48
CA ARG A 146 -10.03 -3.56 31.92
C ARG A 146 -11.28 -4.38 32.21
N ILE A 147 -11.22 -5.10 33.32
CA ILE A 147 -12.37 -5.89 33.80
C ILE A 147 -12.83 -5.27 35.09
N SER A 148 -14.06 -4.80 35.13
CA SER A 148 -14.69 -4.24 36.33
C SER A 148 -15.05 -5.32 37.33
N ALA A 149 -15.39 -4.93 38.57
CA ALA A 149 -15.74 -5.89 39.64
C ALA A 149 -16.96 -6.76 39.31
N ASP A 150 -17.84 -6.29 38.47
CA ASP A 150 -19.03 -7.01 37.94
C ASP A 150 -18.73 -7.91 36.72
N GLY A 151 -17.42 -8.00 36.34
CA GLY A 151 -16.96 -8.83 35.22
C GLY A 151 -17.15 -8.21 33.83
N GLN A 152 -17.60 -6.95 33.74
CA GLN A 152 -17.74 -6.28 32.45
C GLN A 152 -16.36 -5.86 31.91
N LYS A 153 -16.14 -6.11 30.61
CA LYS A 153 -14.93 -5.72 29.90
C LYS A 153 -15.10 -4.34 29.26
N SER A 154 -14.12 -3.50 29.45
CA SER A 154 -14.03 -2.19 28.82
C SER A 154 -12.67 -2.00 28.16
N LEU A 155 -12.63 -1.25 27.05
CA LEU A 155 -11.40 -0.88 26.34
C LEU A 155 -11.12 0.60 26.60
N GLN A 156 -10.01 0.90 27.26
CA GLN A 156 -9.53 2.26 27.47
C GLN A 156 -8.40 2.57 26.49
N PRO A 157 -8.45 3.69 25.73
CA PRO A 157 -7.33 4.09 24.88
C PRO A 157 -6.04 4.15 25.67
N LEU A 158 -4.97 3.59 25.14
CA LEU A 158 -3.68 3.56 25.83
C LEU A 158 -3.17 4.98 26.16
N THR A 159 -3.51 5.97 25.35
CA THR A 159 -3.18 7.39 25.57
C THR A 159 -3.87 8.01 26.78
N GLU A 160 -4.94 7.39 27.29
CA GLU A 160 -5.72 7.84 28.45
C GLU A 160 -5.39 7.04 29.72
N VAL A 161 -4.54 6.01 29.59
CA VAL A 161 -4.14 5.17 30.73
C VAL A 161 -2.96 5.78 31.44
N ALA A 162 -3.11 6.12 32.72
CA ALA A 162 -2.06 6.76 33.50
C ALA A 162 -0.83 5.86 33.70
N GLN A 163 -1.00 4.53 33.73
CA GLN A 163 0.08 3.59 33.95
C GLN A 163 -0.27 2.19 33.42
N LEU A 164 0.71 1.56 32.77
CA LEU A 164 0.68 0.19 32.30
C LEU A 164 1.55 -0.70 33.17
N PHE A 165 1.10 -1.93 33.39
CA PHE A 165 1.80 -2.93 34.21
C PHE A 165 2.07 -4.19 33.43
N VAL A 166 3.10 -4.94 33.82
CA VAL A 166 3.33 -6.31 33.34
C VAL A 166 2.10 -7.17 33.65
N GLY A 167 1.64 -7.92 32.65
CA GLY A 167 0.41 -8.73 32.71
C GLY A 167 -0.84 -8.03 32.17
N ASP A 168 -0.82 -6.71 31.94
CA ASP A 168 -1.94 -6.00 31.31
C ASP A 168 -2.22 -6.58 29.92
N LYS A 169 -3.50 -6.62 29.54
CA LYS A 169 -3.92 -7.02 28.21
C LYS A 169 -4.12 -5.79 27.33
N ILE A 170 -3.44 -5.79 26.19
CA ILE A 170 -3.52 -4.76 25.17
C ILE A 170 -4.30 -5.29 23.98
N VAL A 171 -5.23 -4.49 23.48
CA VAL A 171 -5.95 -4.75 22.22
C VAL A 171 -5.42 -3.77 21.17
N SER A 172 -4.82 -4.31 20.10
CA SER A 172 -4.46 -3.54 18.92
C SER A 172 -5.64 -3.51 17.96
N ARG A 173 -6.17 -2.32 17.71
CA ARG A 173 -7.22 -2.08 16.73
C ARG A 173 -6.62 -1.42 15.51
N LEU A 174 -6.74 -2.10 14.38
CA LEU A 174 -6.25 -1.68 13.07
C LEU A 174 -7.47 -1.29 12.23
N THR A 175 -7.48 -0.05 11.74
CA THR A 175 -8.55 0.43 10.86
C THR A 175 -7.96 0.73 9.49
N ALA A 176 -8.21 -0.15 8.52
CA ALA A 176 -7.83 0.04 7.13
C ALA A 176 -8.97 0.68 6.34
N ARG A 177 -8.67 1.70 5.53
CA ARG A 177 -9.63 2.39 4.66
C ARG A 177 -9.15 2.33 3.22
N LEU A 178 -10.01 1.86 2.33
CA LEU A 178 -9.74 1.74 0.90
C LEU A 178 -10.72 2.60 0.10
N ASP A 179 -10.23 3.45 -0.78
CA ASP A 179 -11.06 4.26 -1.68
C ASP A 179 -11.54 3.49 -2.91
N ARG A 180 -10.93 2.34 -3.17
CA ARG A 180 -11.22 1.41 -4.29
C ARG A 180 -10.97 -0.03 -3.88
N ALA A 181 -11.43 -0.97 -4.69
CA ALA A 181 -11.12 -2.38 -4.51
C ALA A 181 -9.64 -2.67 -4.84
N MET A 182 -9.02 -3.55 -4.05
CA MET A 182 -7.63 -3.96 -4.21
C MET A 182 -7.50 -5.46 -3.96
N ASP A 183 -6.69 -6.11 -4.80
CA ASP A 183 -6.34 -7.52 -4.65
C ASP A 183 -4.97 -7.65 -3.99
N PHE A 184 -4.78 -8.75 -3.27
CA PHE A 184 -3.52 -9.11 -2.61
C PHE A 184 -2.99 -8.01 -1.68
N VAL A 185 -3.84 -7.63 -0.72
CA VAL A 185 -3.48 -6.63 0.28
C VAL A 185 -2.81 -7.31 1.47
N GLN A 186 -1.63 -6.82 1.83
CA GLN A 186 -0.92 -7.21 3.05
C GLN A 186 -1.02 -6.08 4.07
N LEU A 187 -1.46 -6.43 5.28
CA LEU A 187 -1.40 -5.56 6.45
C LEU A 187 -0.43 -6.20 7.45
N LYS A 188 0.56 -5.45 7.91
CA LYS A 188 1.52 -5.87 8.93
C LYS A 188 1.36 -4.99 10.16
N ASP A 189 1.11 -5.58 11.32
CA ASP A 189 1.15 -4.91 12.61
C ASP A 189 2.43 -5.28 13.36
N GLN A 190 3.41 -4.36 13.37
CA GLN A 190 4.61 -4.52 14.18
C GLN A 190 4.25 -4.36 15.65
N ARG A 191 4.87 -5.19 16.48
CA ARG A 191 4.63 -5.27 17.91
C ARG A 191 5.81 -4.67 18.67
N GLY A 192 5.52 -3.90 19.72
CA GLY A 192 6.57 -3.45 20.65
C GLY A 192 7.22 -4.65 21.33
N ALA A 193 8.53 -4.57 21.63
CA ALA A 193 9.28 -5.67 22.23
C ALA A 193 8.82 -6.07 23.66
N CYS A 194 7.96 -5.25 24.26
CA CYS A 194 7.32 -5.52 25.55
C CYS A 194 6.03 -6.35 25.45
N PHE A 195 5.54 -6.63 24.25
CA PHE A 195 4.26 -7.27 24.01
C PHE A 195 4.43 -8.71 23.48
N GLU A 196 3.70 -9.63 24.07
CA GLU A 196 3.59 -11.02 23.63
C GLU A 196 2.19 -11.27 23.03
N PRO A 197 2.06 -12.01 21.92
CA PRO A 197 0.75 -12.28 21.33
C PRO A 197 -0.07 -13.22 22.22
N GLU A 198 -1.34 -12.90 22.46
CA GLU A 198 -2.26 -13.84 23.15
C GLU A 198 -2.56 -15.07 22.31
N ASN A 199 -2.62 -14.90 20.98
CA ASN A 199 -2.80 -15.99 20.06
C ASN A 199 -1.57 -16.08 19.15
N SER A 200 -0.79 -17.13 19.33
CA SER A 200 0.44 -17.41 18.59
C SER A 200 0.23 -18.30 17.37
N LEU A 201 -0.99 -18.79 17.11
CA LEU A 201 -1.25 -19.68 15.98
C LEU A 201 -1.56 -18.90 14.72
N SER A 202 -0.80 -19.17 13.67
CA SER A 202 -1.09 -18.71 12.32
C SER A 202 -2.22 -19.53 11.69
N GLY A 203 -3.00 -18.92 10.78
CA GLY A 203 -4.07 -19.64 10.09
C GLY A 203 -5.12 -18.71 9.47
N TYR A 204 -6.03 -19.33 8.73
CA TYR A 204 -7.17 -18.63 8.16
C TYR A 204 -8.17 -18.20 9.25
N ARG A 205 -8.68 -16.99 9.09
CA ARG A 205 -9.66 -16.37 9.98
C ARG A 205 -10.73 -15.67 9.16
N TRP A 206 -11.87 -15.48 9.79
CA TRP A 206 -13.00 -14.77 9.22
C TRP A 206 -13.54 -13.76 10.24
N ASN A 207 -13.62 -12.51 9.83
CA ASN A 207 -14.14 -11.44 10.70
C ASN A 207 -14.95 -10.43 9.87
N ASN A 208 -16.16 -10.10 10.32
CA ASN A 208 -17.04 -9.10 9.70
C ASN A 208 -17.21 -9.26 8.18
N GLY A 209 -17.39 -10.50 7.71
CA GLY A 209 -17.61 -10.79 6.30
C GLY A 209 -16.34 -10.83 5.45
N VAL A 210 -15.15 -10.74 6.03
CA VAL A 210 -13.87 -10.78 5.34
C VAL A 210 -13.03 -11.96 5.83
N GLY A 211 -12.59 -12.80 4.89
CA GLY A 211 -11.61 -13.86 5.12
C GLY A 211 -10.19 -13.34 4.94
N TYR A 212 -9.28 -13.79 5.79
CA TYR A 212 -7.87 -13.47 5.70
C TYR A 212 -7.00 -14.54 6.33
N TYR A 213 -5.76 -14.64 5.89
CA TYR A 213 -4.75 -15.44 6.56
C TYR A 213 -3.98 -14.56 7.55
N ALA A 214 -3.91 -14.98 8.82
CA ALA A 214 -3.10 -14.32 9.83
C ALA A 214 -1.84 -15.14 10.07
N GLU A 215 -0.69 -14.50 9.93
CA GLU A 215 0.62 -15.06 10.23
C GLU A 215 1.20 -14.35 11.44
N VAL A 216 1.45 -15.10 12.50
CA VAL A 216 2.00 -14.55 13.75
C VAL A 216 3.50 -14.80 13.78
N GLU A 217 4.27 -13.72 13.82
CA GLU A 217 5.73 -13.72 13.88
C GLU A 217 6.21 -13.12 15.22
N ASP A 218 7.51 -13.26 15.51
CA ASP A 218 8.11 -12.72 16.73
C ASP A 218 7.98 -11.18 16.83
N ALA A 219 8.14 -10.48 15.73
CA ALA A 219 8.14 -9.02 15.67
C ALA A 219 6.76 -8.40 15.32
N GLY A 220 5.76 -9.21 14.98
CA GLY A 220 4.47 -8.67 14.55
C GLY A 220 3.48 -9.73 14.09
N THR A 221 2.40 -9.27 13.48
CA THR A 221 1.39 -10.12 12.85
C THR A 221 1.10 -9.58 11.45
N ASN A 222 1.18 -10.47 10.46
CA ASN A 222 0.80 -10.18 9.09
C ASN A 222 -0.63 -10.68 8.84
N PHE A 223 -1.39 -9.91 8.09
CA PHE A 223 -2.73 -10.25 7.63
C PHE A 223 -2.74 -10.15 6.11
N PHE A 224 -3.09 -11.25 5.45
CA PHE A 224 -3.12 -11.35 3.99
C PHE A 224 -4.56 -11.48 3.52
N PHE A 225 -4.94 -10.61 2.60
CA PHE A 225 -6.26 -10.57 2.00
C PHE A 225 -6.14 -10.81 0.50
N ASP A 226 -6.87 -11.77 -0.04
CA ASP A 226 -6.94 -12.00 -1.48
C ASP A 226 -7.63 -10.84 -2.19
N HIS A 227 -8.70 -10.32 -1.59
CA HIS A 227 -9.47 -9.20 -2.12
C HIS A 227 -10.09 -8.36 -1.00
N LEU A 228 -9.96 -7.04 -1.11
CA LEU A 228 -10.70 -6.07 -0.29
C LEU A 228 -11.44 -5.10 -1.20
N GLY A 229 -12.75 -4.98 -1.05
CA GLY A 229 -13.56 -3.96 -1.71
C GLY A 229 -13.26 -2.55 -1.19
N LYS A 230 -13.81 -1.54 -1.85
CA LYS A 230 -13.84 -0.18 -1.28
C LYS A 230 -14.59 -0.20 0.06
N GLY A 231 -13.97 0.33 1.12
CA GLY A 231 -14.62 0.33 2.44
C GLY A 231 -13.68 0.60 3.60
N VAL A 232 -14.19 0.31 4.80
CA VAL A 232 -13.47 0.42 6.05
C VAL A 232 -13.48 -0.95 6.73
N TYR A 233 -12.30 -1.42 7.09
CA TYR A 233 -12.07 -2.72 7.70
C TYR A 233 -11.42 -2.53 9.06
N VAL A 234 -11.99 -3.14 10.08
CA VAL A 234 -11.48 -3.09 11.46
C VAL A 234 -11.05 -4.48 11.87
N LEU A 235 -9.78 -4.62 12.24
CA LEU A 235 -9.21 -5.84 12.80
C LEU A 235 -8.78 -5.58 14.23
N GLU A 236 -9.01 -6.54 15.09
CA GLU A 236 -8.55 -6.50 16.48
C GLU A 236 -7.80 -7.78 16.81
N HIS A 237 -6.69 -7.64 17.50
CA HIS A 237 -5.97 -8.74 18.11
C HIS A 237 -5.30 -8.29 19.40
N SER A 238 -4.93 -9.24 20.26
CA SER A 238 -4.53 -8.94 21.61
C SER A 238 -3.10 -9.36 21.91
N TYR A 239 -2.48 -8.59 22.81
CA TYR A 239 -1.15 -8.81 23.36
C TYR A 239 -1.21 -8.86 24.88
N ARG A 240 -0.21 -9.51 25.52
CA ARG A 240 0.12 -9.36 26.92
C ARG A 240 1.35 -8.49 27.08
N VAL A 241 1.32 -7.62 28.07
CA VAL A 241 2.51 -6.89 28.49
C VAL A 241 3.41 -7.86 29.25
N ALA A 242 4.60 -8.14 28.69
CA ALA A 242 5.53 -9.13 29.25
C ALA A 242 6.70 -8.52 30.02
N ARG A 243 7.06 -7.27 29.73
CA ARG A 243 8.28 -6.64 30.29
C ARG A 243 8.06 -5.19 30.66
N GLY A 244 8.60 -4.78 31.83
CA GLY A 244 8.67 -3.39 32.27
C GLY A 244 9.76 -2.61 31.52
N GLY A 245 9.59 -1.31 31.40
CA GLY A 245 10.53 -0.40 30.74
C GLY A 245 9.87 0.59 29.78
N THR A 246 10.67 1.27 28.97
CA THR A 246 10.20 2.18 27.92
C THR A 246 10.42 1.55 26.56
N TYR A 247 9.38 1.46 25.77
CA TYR A 247 9.40 0.76 24.48
C TYR A 247 8.63 1.54 23.41
N GLU A 248 9.03 1.35 22.16
CA GLU A 248 8.23 1.76 21.01
C GLU A 248 7.10 0.77 20.74
N THR A 249 5.93 1.28 20.33
CA THR A 249 4.71 0.47 20.15
C THR A 249 4.67 -0.32 18.84
N GLY A 250 5.63 -0.04 17.93
CA GLY A 250 5.61 -0.56 16.56
C GLY A 250 4.61 0.16 15.65
N LEU A 251 4.76 -0.02 14.36
CA LEU A 251 3.91 0.55 13.31
C LEU A 251 2.96 -0.50 12.73
N ALA A 252 1.80 -0.05 12.26
CA ALA A 252 1.03 -0.82 11.30
C ALA A 252 1.32 -0.30 9.90
N THR A 253 1.52 -1.20 8.95
CA THR A 253 1.69 -0.90 7.52
C THR A 253 0.68 -1.69 6.71
N VAL A 254 0.19 -1.11 5.64
CA VAL A 254 -0.69 -1.79 4.69
C VAL A 254 -0.23 -1.47 3.29
N GLN A 255 -0.22 -2.47 2.41
CA GLN A 255 0.20 -2.30 1.01
C GLN A 255 -0.54 -3.27 0.09
N CYS A 256 -0.72 -2.86 -1.16
CA CYS A 256 -1.11 -3.76 -2.24
C CYS A 256 0.15 -4.45 -2.77
N ALA A 257 0.20 -5.78 -2.74
CA ALA A 257 1.43 -6.54 -3.05
C ALA A 257 1.94 -6.31 -4.48
N TYR A 258 1.04 -6.14 -5.44
CA TYR A 258 1.38 -5.93 -6.84
C TYR A 258 1.38 -4.47 -7.30
N ALA A 259 0.99 -3.55 -6.40
CA ALA A 259 1.00 -2.11 -6.64
C ALA A 259 1.55 -1.39 -5.40
N PRO A 260 2.87 -1.45 -5.16
CA PRO A 260 3.50 -0.96 -3.94
C PRO A 260 3.36 0.56 -3.73
N GLU A 261 3.00 1.31 -4.75
CA GLU A 261 2.62 2.71 -4.65
C GLU A 261 1.34 2.94 -3.82
N TYR A 262 0.51 1.90 -3.69
CA TYR A 262 -0.62 1.88 -2.76
C TYR A 262 -0.17 1.29 -1.43
N ALA A 263 0.50 2.11 -0.66
CA ALA A 263 0.97 1.77 0.67
C ALA A 263 0.64 2.88 1.66
N SER A 264 0.52 2.50 2.93
CA SER A 264 0.26 3.42 4.04
C SER A 264 0.87 2.87 5.32
N HIS A 265 1.16 3.75 6.26
CA HIS A 265 1.56 3.36 7.60
C HIS A 265 0.90 4.23 8.67
N SER A 266 0.73 3.67 9.85
CA SER A 266 0.22 4.37 11.02
C SER A 266 1.29 5.30 11.61
N ALA A 267 0.88 6.14 12.53
CA ALA A 267 1.82 6.81 13.43
C ALA A 267 2.50 5.80 14.36
N GLY A 268 3.71 6.11 14.77
CA GLY A 268 4.41 5.43 15.85
C GLY A 268 4.08 6.03 17.21
N GLY A 269 4.57 5.40 18.27
CA GLY A 269 4.40 5.86 19.63
C GLY A 269 5.33 5.16 20.61
N THR A 270 5.36 5.68 21.83
CA THR A 270 6.14 5.12 22.94
C THR A 270 5.21 4.73 24.07
N VAL A 271 5.55 3.67 24.79
CA VAL A 271 4.84 3.20 25.97
C VAL A 271 5.80 3.02 27.13
N ILE A 272 5.35 3.37 28.35
CA ILE A 272 6.08 3.20 29.59
C ILE A 272 5.34 2.17 30.46
N ILE A 273 6.04 1.14 30.88
CA ILE A 273 5.51 0.01 31.64
C ILE A 273 6.29 -0.08 32.97
N LYS A 274 5.55 -0.18 34.03
CA LYS A 274 6.10 -0.44 35.39
C LYS A 274 6.08 -1.90 35.74
#